data_a9063401a2d28378169ff386b0226f13
#
_entry.id   a9063401a2d28378169ff386b0226f13
#
_cell.length_a   1.000
_cell.length_b   1.000
_cell.length_c   1.000
_cell.angle_alpha   90.00
_cell.angle_beta   90.00
_cell.angle_gamma   90.00
#
_symmetry.space_group_name_H-M   'P 1'
#
loop_
_entity.id
_entity.type
_entity.pdbx_description
1 polymer ?
#
loop_
_entity_poly.entity_id
_entity_poly.type
_entity_poly.pdbx_seq_one_letter_code
_entity_poly.pdbx_strand_id
1 'polypeptide(L)'
;MNYILYLKEKDITVIEQKMVCKQDHEVLTLDWHDGSAKTFLKSLSKYSTVRVVLDFIDENLHYEWVPKLLPWEKPAMVNRLTAKAKSEGSLLVYAKWLPVFRTNVSGREEQQLLIASVLRSPEVEHLFTLFETLQITLIGVHSYAFLMGEFFFAKVAPRLNVHRKQLVTPFLLLVRESHCHFRQIFFHHGVLRISRHIDLVRYSDDEALITPALIHETKITVKYLYNQKILPINAEVGFVYLDIEQNNEEHVIEQFNQNIPFSSWQSANGFVKAGNLNALFHLHGHCRNQGAKNVLMTFLFKTRPGSFYRLPYVESIRRFLLLRKGMHAVWILGALLGSYILIQQGVDNYLLSEKKQWIDFQSQQLQLEKTQLQHSIDLKYNAEDIKAIVAFSESVVQNSSVSLIERNLVFLSQILQQNSHILMTELKWKVTQQFDDDTLSISLSGHIFPFDNTYTLPMQWMDDFVSNLADSPRVQSIELVQEPLDRRTQKSLEVDGKSISKDQALPFAVRFILQSDRTGSASSKGGSG
;
A
#
# COMPACT_ATOMS: atom_id res chain seq x y z
N MET A 1 -20.65 -4.16 -14.66
CA MET A 1 -21.36 -5.26 -13.96
C MET A 1 -20.36 -6.35 -13.61
N ASN A 2 -20.54 -7.07 -12.51
CA ASN A 2 -19.64 -8.14 -12.10
C ASN A 2 -20.40 -9.46 -12.10
N TYR A 3 -19.83 -10.44 -12.74
CA TYR A 3 -20.40 -11.78 -12.87
C TYR A 3 -19.48 -12.83 -12.26
N ILE A 4 -20.07 -13.89 -11.73
CA ILE A 4 -19.39 -15.13 -11.37
C ILE A 4 -19.98 -16.22 -12.25
N LEU A 5 -19.13 -16.94 -12.97
CA LEU A 5 -19.46 -18.16 -13.65
C LEU A 5 -19.04 -19.33 -12.78
N TYR A 6 -20.00 -20.04 -12.27
CA TYR A 6 -19.77 -21.26 -11.49
C TYR A 6 -19.88 -22.44 -12.43
N LEU A 7 -18.77 -23.12 -12.62
CA LEU A 7 -18.63 -24.24 -13.55
C LEU A 7 -18.69 -25.54 -12.78
N LYS A 8 -19.68 -26.33 -13.08
CA LYS A 8 -19.82 -27.72 -12.67
C LYS A 8 -19.64 -28.62 -13.90
N GLU A 9 -19.47 -29.93 -13.73
CA GLU A 9 -19.15 -30.88 -14.81
C GLU A 9 -20.01 -30.73 -16.09
N LYS A 10 -21.29 -30.39 -15.95
CA LYS A 10 -22.23 -30.28 -17.06
C LYS A 10 -22.80 -28.89 -17.28
N ASP A 11 -22.75 -28.04 -16.27
CA ASP A 11 -23.49 -26.79 -16.28
C ASP A 11 -22.63 -25.58 -15.92
N ILE A 12 -22.94 -24.45 -16.52
CA ILE A 12 -22.42 -23.14 -16.12
C ILE A 12 -23.54 -22.36 -15.45
N THR A 13 -23.40 -22.10 -14.18
CA THR A 13 -24.33 -21.22 -13.46
C THR A 13 -23.79 -19.79 -13.47
N VAL A 14 -24.58 -18.85 -13.98
CA VAL A 14 -24.22 -17.42 -14.02
C VAL A 14 -24.82 -16.71 -12.81
N ILE A 15 -23.99 -16.01 -12.08
CA ILE A 15 -24.38 -15.26 -10.87
C ILE A 15 -23.96 -13.81 -11.05
N GLU A 16 -24.92 -12.90 -11.09
CA GLU A 16 -24.66 -11.46 -11.15
C GLU A 16 -24.55 -10.87 -9.74
N GLN A 17 -23.61 -9.94 -9.52
CA GLN A 17 -23.43 -9.30 -8.21
C GLN A 17 -24.69 -8.59 -7.69
N LYS A 18 -25.49 -8.00 -8.58
CA LYS A 18 -26.75 -7.32 -8.20
C LYS A 18 -27.85 -8.29 -7.78
N MET A 19 -27.74 -9.55 -8.18
CA MET A 19 -28.76 -10.58 -7.99
C MET A 19 -28.59 -11.39 -6.70
N VAL A 20 -27.42 -11.38 -6.09
CA VAL A 20 -27.07 -12.24 -4.95
C VAL A 20 -27.98 -12.04 -3.72
N CYS A 21 -28.76 -10.96 -3.66
CA CYS A 21 -29.68 -10.67 -2.54
C CYS A 21 -31.08 -10.21 -2.96
N LYS A 22 -31.50 -10.38 -4.21
CA LYS A 22 -32.84 -10.00 -4.68
C LYS A 22 -33.75 -11.21 -4.79
N GLN A 23 -35.02 -11.02 -4.47
CA GLN A 23 -36.00 -12.06 -4.21
C GLN A 23 -36.44 -12.93 -5.41
N ASP A 24 -36.22 -12.51 -6.66
CA ASP A 24 -36.88 -13.12 -7.83
C ASP A 24 -35.94 -13.35 -9.02
N HIS A 25 -34.75 -13.90 -8.78
CA HIS A 25 -33.87 -14.12 -9.92
C HIS A 25 -33.70 -15.62 -10.23
N GLU A 26 -34.16 -15.98 -11.41
CA GLU A 26 -33.74 -17.20 -12.07
C GLU A 26 -32.22 -17.19 -12.20
N VAL A 27 -31.59 -18.16 -11.57
CA VAL A 27 -30.16 -18.42 -11.77
C VAL A 27 -30.05 -18.94 -13.21
N LEU A 28 -29.42 -18.13 -14.06
CA LEU A 28 -29.23 -18.54 -15.45
C LEU A 28 -28.26 -19.72 -15.49
N THR A 29 -28.76 -20.88 -15.82
CA THR A 29 -27.94 -22.07 -16.06
C THR A 29 -27.75 -22.24 -17.56
N LEU A 30 -26.51 -22.33 -17.99
CA LEU A 30 -26.10 -22.46 -19.37
C LEU A 30 -25.50 -23.85 -19.57
N ASP A 31 -25.85 -24.50 -20.66
CA ASP A 31 -25.23 -25.74 -21.08
C ASP A 31 -23.92 -25.44 -21.86
N TRP A 32 -22.93 -26.31 -21.65
CA TRP A 32 -21.65 -26.23 -22.36
C TRP A 32 -21.79 -26.49 -23.88
N HIS A 33 -22.75 -27.32 -24.26
CA HIS A 33 -22.86 -27.89 -25.61
C HIS A 33 -23.80 -27.16 -26.53
N ASP A 34 -24.77 -26.39 -26.02
CA ASP A 34 -25.81 -25.75 -26.82
C ASP A 34 -25.46 -24.36 -27.38
N GLY A 35 -24.24 -23.88 -27.10
CA GLY A 35 -23.81 -22.55 -27.52
C GLY A 35 -24.38 -21.40 -26.70
N SER A 36 -25.22 -21.66 -25.70
CA SER A 36 -25.85 -20.66 -24.83
C SER A 36 -24.77 -19.86 -24.06
N ALA A 37 -23.71 -20.53 -23.61
CA ALA A 37 -22.56 -19.90 -22.98
C ALA A 37 -21.90 -18.85 -23.89
N LYS A 38 -21.68 -19.17 -25.16
CA LYS A 38 -21.11 -18.23 -26.16
C LYS A 38 -22.01 -17.03 -26.40
N THR A 39 -23.33 -17.27 -26.52
CA THR A 39 -24.31 -16.20 -26.69
C THR A 39 -24.36 -15.27 -25.50
N PHE A 40 -24.37 -15.83 -24.27
CA PHE A 40 -24.30 -15.05 -23.05
C PHE A 40 -23.02 -14.22 -22.99
N LEU A 41 -21.86 -14.83 -23.23
CA LEU A 41 -20.57 -14.13 -23.17
C LEU A 41 -20.48 -12.98 -24.18
N LYS A 42 -21.09 -13.13 -25.38
CA LYS A 42 -21.19 -12.07 -26.38
C LYS A 42 -22.10 -10.91 -25.93
N SER A 43 -23.14 -11.20 -25.14
CA SER A 43 -24.04 -10.19 -24.60
C SER A 43 -23.45 -9.32 -23.51
N LEU A 44 -22.31 -9.74 -22.92
CA LEU A 44 -21.67 -9.02 -21.86
C LEU A 44 -21.11 -7.66 -22.35
N SER A 45 -21.35 -6.62 -21.55
CA SER A 45 -20.76 -5.32 -21.80
C SER A 45 -19.22 -5.40 -21.69
N LYS A 46 -18.50 -4.64 -22.53
CA LYS A 46 -17.02 -4.51 -22.47
C LYS A 46 -16.47 -4.09 -21.11
N TYR A 47 -17.31 -3.48 -20.28
CA TYR A 47 -16.95 -3.06 -18.91
C TYR A 47 -17.31 -4.11 -17.84
N SER A 48 -17.92 -5.22 -18.25
CA SER A 48 -18.26 -6.30 -17.33
C SER A 48 -17.01 -7.05 -16.93
N THR A 49 -16.93 -7.42 -15.65
CA THR A 49 -15.84 -8.25 -15.14
C THR A 49 -16.39 -9.62 -14.76
N VAL A 50 -15.66 -10.65 -15.13
CA VAL A 50 -16.02 -12.04 -14.89
C VAL A 50 -15.03 -12.69 -13.94
N ARG A 51 -15.54 -13.49 -13.01
CA ARG A 51 -14.77 -14.48 -12.23
C ARG A 51 -15.30 -15.85 -12.56
N VAL A 52 -14.40 -16.81 -12.58
CA VAL A 52 -14.74 -18.21 -12.77
C VAL A 52 -14.49 -18.97 -11.49
N VAL A 53 -15.45 -19.77 -11.07
CA VAL A 53 -15.30 -20.72 -9.96
C VAL A 53 -15.45 -22.12 -10.53
N LEU A 54 -14.38 -22.89 -10.43
CA LEU A 54 -14.32 -24.26 -10.91
C LEU A 54 -14.73 -25.20 -9.78
N ASP A 55 -15.68 -26.05 -10.06
CA ASP A 55 -16.16 -27.10 -9.17
C ASP A 55 -16.07 -28.45 -9.87
N PHE A 56 -14.84 -28.89 -10.12
CA PHE A 56 -14.56 -30.16 -10.78
C PHE A 56 -14.10 -31.22 -9.79
N ILE A 57 -14.51 -32.46 -10.07
CA ILE A 57 -14.06 -33.65 -9.32
C ILE A 57 -12.59 -33.93 -9.63
N ASP A 58 -12.14 -33.61 -10.85
CA ASP A 58 -10.79 -33.92 -11.34
C ASP A 58 -9.73 -32.88 -10.96
N GLU A 59 -9.97 -32.10 -9.93
CA GLU A 59 -8.93 -31.22 -9.36
C GLU A 59 -7.92 -32.08 -8.58
N ASN A 60 -6.74 -32.24 -9.12
CA ASN A 60 -5.66 -33.02 -8.51
C ASN A 60 -4.85 -32.17 -7.53
N LEU A 61 -4.74 -32.63 -6.30
CA LEU A 61 -3.98 -32.00 -5.22
C LEU A 61 -2.73 -32.82 -4.95
N HIS A 62 -1.58 -32.32 -5.34
CA HIS A 62 -0.29 -32.95 -5.10
C HIS A 62 0.53 -32.16 -4.09
N TYR A 63 1.18 -32.87 -3.15
CA TYR A 63 2.00 -32.31 -2.09
C TYR A 63 3.43 -32.80 -2.25
N GLU A 64 4.34 -31.92 -2.60
CA GLU A 64 5.74 -32.26 -2.82
C GLU A 64 6.61 -31.67 -1.70
N TRP A 65 7.55 -32.49 -1.22
CA TRP A 65 8.56 -32.04 -0.28
C TRP A 65 9.78 -31.54 -1.06
N VAL A 66 10.09 -30.28 -0.87
CA VAL A 66 11.19 -29.60 -1.58
C VAL A 66 12.18 -29.12 -0.54
N PRO A 67 13.49 -29.24 -0.78
CA PRO A 67 14.50 -28.66 0.09
C PRO A 67 14.17 -27.20 0.42
N LYS A 68 14.46 -26.77 1.65
CA LYS A 68 14.25 -25.38 2.06
C LYS A 68 15.09 -24.45 1.21
N LEU A 69 14.42 -23.65 0.39
CA LEU A 69 14.99 -22.71 -0.55
C LEU A 69 15.00 -21.28 0.02
N LEU A 70 15.95 -20.50 -0.46
CA LEU A 70 15.98 -19.07 -0.21
C LEU A 70 14.79 -18.35 -0.89
N PRO A 71 14.32 -17.22 -0.36
CA PRO A 71 13.13 -16.56 -0.89
C PRO A 71 13.16 -16.27 -2.40
N TRP A 72 14.32 -15.95 -2.94
CA TRP A 72 14.51 -15.65 -4.37
C TRP A 72 14.56 -16.88 -5.28
N GLU A 73 14.86 -18.07 -4.74
CA GLU A 73 14.86 -19.34 -5.48
C GLU A 73 13.46 -19.95 -5.60
N LYS A 74 12.58 -19.62 -4.64
CA LYS A 74 11.21 -20.17 -4.59
C LYS A 74 10.40 -19.94 -5.87
N PRO A 75 10.42 -18.74 -6.51
CA PRO A 75 9.71 -18.54 -7.78
C PRO A 75 10.21 -19.43 -8.92
N ALA A 76 11.51 -19.62 -9.03
CA ALA A 76 12.10 -20.49 -10.09
C ALA A 76 11.66 -21.96 -9.92
N MET A 77 11.65 -22.46 -8.67
CA MET A 77 11.14 -23.80 -8.36
C MET A 77 9.67 -23.95 -8.70
N VAL A 78 8.84 -23.00 -8.29
CA VAL A 78 7.40 -22.98 -8.63
C VAL A 78 7.21 -23.02 -10.13
N ASN A 79 7.94 -22.18 -10.90
CA ASN A 79 7.84 -22.16 -12.36
C ASN A 79 8.23 -23.51 -12.98
N ARG A 80 9.28 -24.15 -12.47
CA ARG A 80 9.72 -25.47 -12.97
C ARG A 80 8.66 -26.54 -12.74
N LEU A 81 8.09 -26.61 -11.52
CA LEU A 81 7.09 -27.61 -11.19
C LEU A 81 5.74 -27.35 -11.88
N THR A 82 5.35 -26.08 -12.03
CA THR A 82 4.16 -25.75 -12.80
C THR A 82 4.32 -26.04 -14.29
N ALA A 83 5.52 -25.85 -14.85
CA ALA A 83 5.82 -26.23 -16.24
C ALA A 83 5.76 -27.75 -16.41
N LYS A 84 6.28 -28.53 -15.44
CA LYS A 84 6.21 -29.98 -15.43
C LYS A 84 4.74 -30.45 -15.41
N ALA A 85 3.92 -29.96 -14.49
CA ALA A 85 2.49 -30.30 -14.42
C ALA A 85 1.74 -29.96 -15.73
N LYS A 86 2.07 -28.86 -16.39
CA LYS A 86 1.50 -28.51 -17.69
C LYS A 86 1.93 -29.47 -18.81
N SER A 87 3.19 -29.92 -18.81
CA SER A 87 3.67 -30.91 -19.78
C SER A 87 3.03 -32.29 -19.59
N GLU A 88 2.57 -32.59 -18.37
CA GLU A 88 1.83 -33.81 -18.01
C GLU A 88 0.32 -33.71 -18.31
N GLY A 89 -0.13 -32.66 -19.00
CA GLY A 89 -1.51 -32.51 -19.47
C GLY A 89 -2.43 -31.64 -18.60
N SER A 90 -1.89 -30.95 -17.60
CA SER A 90 -2.68 -30.01 -16.81
C SER A 90 -2.91 -28.68 -17.57
N LEU A 91 -4.18 -28.25 -17.66
CA LEU A 91 -4.56 -26.96 -18.23
C LEU A 91 -4.30 -25.82 -17.25
N LEU A 92 -4.74 -25.98 -16.03
CA LEU A 92 -4.60 -25.01 -14.97
C LEU A 92 -3.70 -25.57 -13.86
N VAL A 93 -2.77 -24.77 -13.39
CA VAL A 93 -1.86 -25.15 -12.30
C VAL A 93 -1.73 -24.01 -11.31
N TYR A 94 -1.84 -24.34 -10.06
CA TYR A 94 -1.55 -23.46 -8.93
C TYR A 94 -0.50 -24.08 -8.04
N ALA A 95 0.46 -23.30 -7.58
CA ALA A 95 1.45 -23.76 -6.62
C ALA A 95 1.61 -22.77 -5.46
N LYS A 96 1.65 -23.29 -4.23
CA LYS A 96 1.76 -22.50 -3.00
C LYS A 96 2.69 -23.18 -2.00
N TRP A 97 3.66 -22.44 -1.50
CA TRP A 97 4.48 -22.86 -0.36
C TRP A 97 3.63 -22.91 0.91
N LEU A 98 3.70 -24.02 1.61
CA LEU A 98 2.99 -24.24 2.86
C LEU A 98 3.93 -23.97 4.05
N PRO A 99 3.40 -23.55 5.21
CA PRO A 99 4.19 -23.37 6.42
C PRO A 99 4.42 -24.71 7.16
N VAL A 100 4.70 -25.77 6.40
CA VAL A 100 4.93 -27.12 6.92
C VAL A 100 6.35 -27.52 6.55
N PHE A 101 7.13 -27.86 7.57
CA PHE A 101 8.54 -28.23 7.43
C PHE A 101 8.76 -29.64 8.00
N ARG A 102 9.71 -30.35 7.46
CA ARG A 102 10.23 -31.60 8.02
C ARG A 102 11.74 -31.68 7.84
N THR A 103 12.38 -32.49 8.64
CA THR A 103 13.78 -32.91 8.40
C THR A 103 13.75 -34.28 7.73
N ASN A 104 14.38 -34.42 6.58
CA ASN A 104 14.47 -35.72 5.90
C ASN A 104 15.51 -36.62 6.56
N VAL A 105 15.62 -37.88 6.08
CA VAL A 105 16.56 -38.88 6.62
C VAL A 105 18.03 -38.44 6.52
N SER A 106 18.35 -37.56 5.58
CA SER A 106 19.70 -36.98 5.40
C SER A 106 19.98 -35.75 6.25
N GLY A 107 19.08 -35.35 7.16
CA GLY A 107 19.22 -34.18 8.02
C GLY A 107 18.91 -32.84 7.33
N ARG A 108 18.45 -32.83 6.09
CA ARG A 108 18.09 -31.60 5.38
C ARG A 108 16.68 -31.15 5.71
N GLU A 109 16.52 -29.85 5.94
CA GLU A 109 15.20 -29.25 6.09
C GLU A 109 14.48 -29.19 4.75
N GLU A 110 13.25 -29.66 4.72
CA GLU A 110 12.35 -29.61 3.57
C GLU A 110 11.10 -28.81 3.92
N GLN A 111 10.60 -28.06 2.96
CA GLN A 111 9.33 -27.36 3.04
C GLN A 111 8.33 -27.97 2.09
N GLN A 112 7.07 -28.07 2.52
CA GLN A 112 6.02 -28.63 1.69
C GLN A 112 5.52 -27.61 0.67
N LEU A 113 5.37 -28.04 -0.58
CA LEU A 113 4.77 -27.28 -1.68
C LEU A 113 3.48 -27.99 -2.09
N LEU A 114 2.36 -27.24 -2.10
CA LEU A 114 1.10 -27.67 -2.69
C LEU A 114 1.10 -27.33 -4.18
N ILE A 115 0.75 -28.30 -5.00
CA ILE A 115 0.47 -28.14 -6.42
C ILE A 115 -0.96 -28.60 -6.66
N ALA A 116 -1.84 -27.68 -7.02
CA ALA A 116 -3.20 -27.99 -7.44
C ALA A 116 -3.27 -27.86 -8.96
N SER A 117 -3.86 -28.83 -9.62
CA SER A 117 -3.95 -28.84 -11.08
C SER A 117 -5.32 -29.36 -11.54
N VAL A 118 -5.79 -28.79 -12.64
CA VAL A 118 -6.98 -29.26 -13.35
C VAL A 118 -6.51 -29.84 -14.68
N LEU A 119 -6.92 -31.06 -14.95
CA LEU A 119 -6.62 -31.72 -16.22
C LEU A 119 -7.25 -30.97 -17.40
N ARG A 120 -6.64 -31.11 -18.55
CA ARG A 120 -7.14 -30.52 -19.78
C ARG A 120 -8.42 -31.23 -20.20
N SER A 121 -9.54 -30.48 -20.14
CA SER A 121 -10.83 -30.89 -20.69
C SER A 121 -11.13 -30.00 -21.91
N PRO A 122 -11.63 -30.59 -23.00
CA PRO A 122 -11.97 -29.81 -24.19
C PRO A 122 -12.94 -28.66 -23.91
N GLU A 123 -13.89 -28.87 -23.02
CA GLU A 123 -14.91 -27.90 -22.63
C GLU A 123 -14.29 -26.71 -21.91
N VAL A 124 -13.44 -26.97 -20.91
CA VAL A 124 -12.76 -25.92 -20.16
C VAL A 124 -11.81 -25.14 -21.04
N GLU A 125 -11.06 -25.82 -21.92
CA GLU A 125 -10.15 -25.18 -22.88
C GLU A 125 -10.94 -24.30 -23.86
N HIS A 126 -12.06 -24.80 -24.38
CA HIS A 126 -12.94 -24.02 -25.26
C HIS A 126 -13.47 -22.76 -24.56
N LEU A 127 -13.90 -22.84 -23.31
CA LEU A 127 -14.36 -21.69 -22.55
C LEU A 127 -13.28 -20.62 -22.37
N PHE A 128 -12.08 -21.01 -22.00
CA PHE A 128 -10.98 -20.05 -21.86
C PHE A 128 -10.57 -19.43 -23.19
N THR A 129 -10.62 -20.21 -24.27
CA THR A 129 -10.41 -19.70 -25.64
C THR A 129 -11.50 -18.68 -26.02
N LEU A 130 -12.76 -18.92 -25.62
CA LEU A 130 -13.84 -17.94 -25.82
C LEU A 130 -13.60 -16.65 -25.04
N PHE A 131 -13.11 -16.70 -23.80
CA PHE A 131 -12.77 -15.49 -23.05
C PHE A 131 -11.69 -14.66 -23.74
N GLU A 132 -10.66 -15.31 -24.26
CA GLU A 132 -9.59 -14.64 -25.01
C GLU A 132 -10.11 -14.05 -26.33
N THR A 133 -10.84 -14.83 -27.11
CA THR A 133 -11.37 -14.42 -28.41
C THR A 133 -12.36 -13.26 -28.29
N LEU A 134 -13.22 -13.29 -27.30
CA LEU A 134 -14.23 -12.25 -27.03
C LEU A 134 -13.66 -11.09 -26.19
N GLN A 135 -12.38 -11.13 -25.80
CA GLN A 135 -11.72 -10.13 -24.96
C GLN A 135 -12.48 -9.81 -23.67
N ILE A 136 -13.06 -10.83 -23.05
CA ILE A 136 -13.82 -10.68 -21.82
C ILE A 136 -12.86 -10.37 -20.66
N THR A 137 -13.20 -9.40 -19.82
CA THR A 137 -12.40 -9.01 -18.66
C THR A 137 -12.51 -10.08 -17.56
N LEU A 138 -11.73 -11.16 -17.70
CA LEU A 138 -11.60 -12.22 -16.72
C LEU A 138 -10.61 -11.80 -15.63
N ILE A 139 -11.10 -11.59 -14.39
CA ILE A 139 -10.29 -11.06 -13.29
C ILE A 139 -9.82 -12.11 -12.28
N GLY A 140 -10.32 -13.33 -12.39
CA GLY A 140 -9.86 -14.42 -11.54
C GLY A 140 -10.50 -15.76 -11.85
N VAL A 141 -9.73 -16.82 -11.64
CA VAL A 141 -10.17 -18.21 -11.71
C VAL A 141 -9.89 -18.87 -10.36
N HIS A 142 -10.93 -19.39 -9.74
CA HIS A 142 -10.90 -19.93 -8.38
C HIS A 142 -11.33 -21.39 -8.36
N SER A 143 -10.75 -22.19 -7.47
CA SER A 143 -11.26 -23.51 -7.12
C SER A 143 -12.33 -23.35 -6.03
N TYR A 144 -13.44 -24.04 -6.18
CA TYR A 144 -14.51 -24.04 -5.18
C TYR A 144 -14.02 -24.56 -3.82
N ALA A 145 -13.26 -25.65 -3.81
CA ALA A 145 -12.75 -26.25 -2.58
C ALA A 145 -11.82 -25.31 -1.80
N PHE A 146 -10.91 -24.64 -2.48
CA PHE A 146 -10.03 -23.65 -1.85
C PHE A 146 -10.77 -22.41 -1.41
N LEU A 147 -11.73 -21.94 -2.21
CA LEU A 147 -12.56 -20.80 -1.86
C LEU A 147 -13.42 -21.07 -0.63
N MET A 148 -13.98 -22.29 -0.53
CA MET A 148 -14.71 -22.74 0.65
C MET A 148 -13.81 -22.80 1.89
N GLY A 149 -12.56 -23.25 1.74
CA GLY A 149 -11.57 -23.22 2.80
C GLY A 149 -11.26 -21.78 3.26
N GLU A 150 -10.98 -20.87 2.35
CA GLU A 150 -10.75 -19.46 2.68
C GLU A 150 -11.95 -18.82 3.38
N PHE A 151 -13.15 -19.10 2.89
CA PHE A 151 -14.40 -18.66 3.50
C PHE A 151 -14.56 -19.22 4.92
N PHE A 152 -14.33 -20.52 5.09
CA PHE A 152 -14.39 -21.17 6.40
C PHE A 152 -13.44 -20.51 7.39
N PHE A 153 -12.16 -20.41 7.07
CA PHE A 153 -11.16 -19.83 7.97
C PHE A 153 -11.42 -18.36 8.26
N ALA A 154 -11.84 -17.57 7.27
CA ALA A 154 -12.00 -16.14 7.41
C ALA A 154 -13.31 -15.72 8.08
N LYS A 155 -14.39 -16.49 7.89
CA LYS A 155 -15.75 -16.05 8.26
C LYS A 155 -16.51 -17.04 9.15
N VAL A 156 -16.39 -18.32 8.90
CA VAL A 156 -17.18 -19.34 9.62
C VAL A 156 -16.54 -19.73 10.94
N ALA A 157 -15.26 -20.10 10.92
CA ALA A 157 -14.54 -20.56 12.11
C ALA A 157 -14.59 -19.55 13.27
N PRO A 158 -14.40 -18.21 13.06
CA PRO A 158 -14.57 -17.24 14.12
C PRO A 158 -15.99 -17.19 14.71
N ARG A 159 -17.03 -17.38 13.88
CA ARG A 159 -18.42 -17.38 14.34
C ARG A 159 -18.81 -18.64 15.11
N LEU A 160 -18.18 -19.77 14.80
CA LEU A 160 -18.33 -21.02 15.51
C LEU A 160 -17.41 -21.13 16.75
N ASN A 161 -16.68 -20.05 17.08
CA ASN A 161 -15.71 -20.05 18.17
C ASN A 161 -14.67 -21.20 18.05
N VAL A 162 -14.20 -21.47 16.83
CA VAL A 162 -13.12 -22.42 16.59
C VAL A 162 -11.79 -21.72 16.79
N HIS A 163 -11.02 -22.17 17.75
CA HIS A 163 -9.73 -21.55 18.07
C HIS A 163 -8.67 -21.86 17.00
N ARG A 164 -7.74 -20.93 16.79
CA ARG A 164 -6.65 -21.12 15.80
C ARG A 164 -5.83 -22.39 16.02
N LYS A 165 -5.63 -22.80 17.26
CA LYS A 165 -4.91 -24.05 17.59
C LYS A 165 -5.65 -25.29 17.06
N GLN A 166 -6.98 -25.29 17.12
CA GLN A 166 -7.82 -26.36 16.60
C GLN A 166 -7.81 -26.43 15.07
N LEU A 167 -7.60 -25.30 14.39
CA LEU A 167 -7.51 -25.25 12.93
C LEU A 167 -6.19 -25.82 12.38
N VAL A 168 -5.20 -26.03 13.22
CA VAL A 168 -3.94 -26.70 12.86
C VAL A 168 -4.07 -28.21 12.95
N THR A 169 -4.93 -28.74 13.84
CA THR A 169 -5.20 -30.18 13.94
C THR A 169 -5.96 -30.67 12.70
N PRO A 170 -5.88 -31.97 12.37
CA PRO A 170 -6.67 -32.53 11.29
C PRO A 170 -8.17 -32.34 11.57
N PHE A 171 -8.93 -31.87 10.60
CA PHE A 171 -10.39 -31.80 10.73
C PHE A 171 -11.09 -31.98 9.38
N LEU A 172 -12.30 -32.50 9.46
CA LEU A 172 -13.20 -32.70 8.33
C LEU A 172 -14.30 -31.62 8.38
N LEU A 173 -14.40 -30.84 7.34
CA LEU A 173 -15.49 -29.91 7.09
C LEU A 173 -16.51 -30.59 6.17
N LEU A 174 -17.72 -30.78 6.66
CA LEU A 174 -18.85 -31.30 5.91
C LEU A 174 -19.84 -30.18 5.66
N VAL A 175 -20.08 -29.85 4.41
CA VAL A 175 -20.97 -28.77 3.98
C VAL A 175 -22.14 -29.35 3.21
N ARG A 176 -23.36 -29.06 3.63
CA ARG A 176 -24.56 -29.33 2.85
C ARG A 176 -24.72 -28.27 1.78
N GLU A 177 -24.62 -28.63 0.51
CA GLU A 177 -24.72 -27.71 -0.62
C GLU A 177 -26.17 -27.55 -1.10
N SER A 178 -26.93 -28.64 -1.06
CA SER A 178 -28.37 -28.70 -1.32
C SER A 178 -28.98 -29.89 -0.59
N HIS A 179 -30.26 -30.14 -0.77
CA HIS A 179 -30.99 -31.22 -0.05
C HIS A 179 -30.23 -32.55 -0.01
N CYS A 180 -29.71 -33.03 -1.15
CA CYS A 180 -29.03 -34.33 -1.26
C CYS A 180 -27.55 -34.23 -1.65
N HIS A 181 -27.00 -33.04 -1.77
CA HIS A 181 -25.61 -32.85 -2.17
C HIS A 181 -24.79 -32.30 -1.01
N PHE A 182 -23.72 -32.98 -0.72
CA PHE A 182 -22.80 -32.64 0.35
C PHE A 182 -21.37 -32.56 -0.18
N ARG A 183 -20.56 -31.78 0.50
CA ARG A 183 -19.13 -31.69 0.22
C ARG A 183 -18.34 -31.96 1.47
N GLN A 184 -17.39 -32.85 1.36
CA GLN A 184 -16.41 -33.16 2.39
C GLN A 184 -15.08 -32.51 2.01
N ILE A 185 -14.55 -31.72 2.92
CA ILE A 185 -13.26 -31.05 2.76
C ILE A 185 -12.40 -31.39 3.97
N PHE A 186 -11.30 -32.05 3.73
CA PHE A 186 -10.38 -32.40 4.79
C PHE A 186 -9.20 -31.45 4.85
N PHE A 187 -8.94 -30.92 6.04
CA PHE A 187 -7.82 -30.03 6.33
C PHE A 187 -6.84 -30.69 7.29
N HIS A 188 -5.56 -30.46 7.05
CA HIS A 188 -4.48 -30.84 7.94
C HIS A 188 -3.42 -29.74 7.96
N HIS A 189 -3.03 -29.27 9.14
CA HIS A 189 -2.19 -28.08 9.34
C HIS A 189 -2.76 -26.81 8.68
N GLY A 190 -4.09 -26.66 8.71
CA GLY A 190 -4.78 -25.54 8.06
C GLY A 190 -4.72 -25.56 6.52
N VAL A 191 -4.32 -26.68 5.94
CA VAL A 191 -4.17 -26.86 4.50
C VAL A 191 -5.20 -27.86 4.00
N LEU A 192 -5.87 -27.51 2.90
CA LEU A 192 -6.77 -28.42 2.19
C LEU A 192 -5.98 -29.64 1.73
N ARG A 193 -6.43 -30.84 2.05
CA ARG A 193 -5.82 -32.10 1.64
C ARG A 193 -6.66 -32.86 0.62
N ILE A 194 -7.95 -32.89 0.83
CA ILE A 194 -8.91 -33.59 -0.05
C ILE A 194 -10.20 -32.76 -0.06
N SER A 195 -10.83 -32.71 -1.23
CA SER A 195 -12.21 -32.27 -1.39
C SER A 195 -12.97 -33.35 -2.15
N ARG A 196 -14.10 -33.77 -1.62
CA ARG A 196 -14.94 -34.81 -2.20
C ARG A 196 -16.39 -34.35 -2.22
N HIS A 197 -17.04 -34.50 -3.35
CA HIS A 197 -18.48 -34.33 -3.49
C HIS A 197 -19.21 -35.64 -3.15
N ILE A 198 -20.29 -35.55 -2.40
CA ILE A 198 -21.16 -36.66 -2.06
C ILE A 198 -22.54 -36.37 -2.63
N ASP A 199 -23.01 -37.26 -3.48
CA ASP A 199 -24.31 -37.20 -4.09
C ASP A 199 -25.20 -38.31 -3.47
N LEU A 200 -26.25 -37.89 -2.79
CA LEU A 200 -27.22 -38.74 -2.14
C LEU A 200 -28.60 -38.66 -2.79
N VAL A 201 -28.69 -38.24 -4.04
CA VAL A 201 -29.96 -38.10 -4.79
C VAL A 201 -30.81 -39.37 -4.77
N ARG A 202 -30.19 -40.57 -4.73
CA ARG A 202 -30.90 -41.85 -4.59
C ARG A 202 -31.69 -41.98 -3.29
N TYR A 203 -31.47 -41.15 -2.30
CA TYR A 203 -32.17 -41.10 -1.03
C TYR A 203 -33.07 -39.87 -0.89
N SER A 204 -33.31 -39.12 -1.99
CA SER A 204 -34.07 -37.86 -1.99
C SER A 204 -35.50 -38.02 -1.48
N ASP A 205 -36.09 -39.19 -1.66
CA ASP A 205 -37.47 -39.47 -1.32
C ASP A 205 -37.67 -39.81 0.18
N ASP A 206 -36.57 -40.08 0.90
CA ASP A 206 -36.61 -40.41 2.34
C ASP A 206 -35.49 -39.66 3.08
N GLU A 207 -35.86 -38.54 3.66
CA GLU A 207 -34.90 -37.68 4.41
C GLU A 207 -34.27 -38.43 5.60
N ALA A 208 -34.96 -39.39 6.17
CA ALA A 208 -34.45 -40.19 7.29
C ALA A 208 -33.22 -41.04 6.89
N LEU A 209 -33.10 -41.41 5.62
CA LEU A 209 -31.96 -42.19 5.11
C LEU A 209 -30.75 -41.32 4.72
N ILE A 210 -30.91 -40.02 4.54
CA ILE A 210 -29.82 -39.13 4.13
C ILE A 210 -28.71 -39.13 5.20
N THR A 211 -29.04 -38.93 6.46
CA THR A 211 -28.04 -38.85 7.53
C THR A 211 -27.27 -40.15 7.72
N PRO A 212 -27.91 -41.35 7.79
CA PRO A 212 -27.18 -42.63 7.82
C PRO A 212 -26.27 -42.85 6.60
N ALA A 213 -26.74 -42.51 5.40
CA ALA A 213 -25.94 -42.60 4.18
C ALA A 213 -24.72 -41.65 4.23
N LEU A 214 -24.92 -40.43 4.70
CA LEU A 214 -23.87 -39.45 4.89
C LEU A 214 -22.80 -39.92 5.89
N ILE A 215 -23.23 -40.53 7.00
CA ILE A 215 -22.35 -41.16 7.99
C ILE A 215 -21.54 -42.29 7.34
N HIS A 216 -22.17 -43.12 6.55
CA HIS A 216 -21.50 -44.21 5.82
C HIS A 216 -20.42 -43.66 4.86
N GLU A 217 -20.76 -42.69 4.05
CA GLU A 217 -19.80 -42.03 3.14
C GLU A 217 -18.64 -41.34 3.90
N THR A 218 -18.95 -40.79 5.07
CA THR A 218 -17.91 -40.15 5.91
C THR A 218 -16.96 -41.22 6.49
N LYS A 219 -17.46 -42.39 6.92
CA LYS A 219 -16.62 -43.50 7.33
C LYS A 219 -15.69 -43.98 6.22
N ILE A 220 -16.20 -44.06 4.98
CA ILE A 220 -15.39 -44.40 3.80
C ILE A 220 -14.28 -43.39 3.59
N THR A 221 -14.62 -42.10 3.66
CA THR A 221 -13.63 -41.01 3.48
C THR A 221 -12.54 -41.08 4.54
N VAL A 222 -12.87 -41.24 5.79
CA VAL A 222 -11.90 -41.34 6.88
C VAL A 222 -11.02 -42.58 6.72
N LYS A 223 -11.60 -43.74 6.38
CA LYS A 223 -10.83 -44.97 6.08
C LYS A 223 -9.86 -44.73 4.92
N TYR A 224 -10.28 -44.02 3.88
CA TYR A 224 -9.42 -43.61 2.77
C TYR A 224 -8.24 -42.74 3.24
N LEU A 225 -8.48 -41.75 4.12
CA LEU A 225 -7.43 -40.90 4.66
C LEU A 225 -6.36 -41.70 5.44
N TYR A 226 -6.76 -42.71 6.22
CA TYR A 226 -5.82 -43.61 6.88
C TYR A 226 -5.04 -44.47 5.89
N ASN A 227 -5.73 -45.06 4.91
CA ASN A 227 -5.11 -45.91 3.90
C ASN A 227 -4.07 -45.17 3.06
N GLN A 228 -4.34 -43.89 2.74
CA GLN A 228 -3.44 -43.01 2.01
C GLN A 228 -2.33 -42.42 2.90
N LYS A 229 -2.28 -42.77 4.19
CA LYS A 229 -1.31 -42.24 5.16
C LYS A 229 -1.34 -40.69 5.27
N ILE A 230 -2.46 -40.08 4.90
CA ILE A 230 -2.70 -38.65 5.07
C ILE A 230 -2.97 -38.33 6.53
N LEU A 231 -3.66 -39.27 7.20
CA LEU A 231 -3.87 -39.31 8.64
C LEU A 231 -2.98 -40.37 9.26
N PRO A 232 -2.21 -40.04 10.32
CA PRO A 232 -1.58 -41.06 11.17
C PRO A 232 -2.62 -41.94 11.82
N ILE A 233 -2.26 -43.19 12.08
CA ILE A 233 -3.10 -44.13 12.85
C ILE A 233 -3.36 -43.50 14.22
N ASN A 234 -4.62 -43.47 14.66
CA ASN A 234 -5.08 -42.85 15.92
C ASN A 234 -4.95 -41.31 15.98
N ALA A 235 -4.82 -40.63 14.85
CA ALA A 235 -4.89 -39.16 14.84
C ALA A 235 -6.28 -38.66 15.26
N GLU A 236 -6.30 -37.69 16.13
CA GLU A 236 -7.53 -36.98 16.50
C GLU A 236 -7.99 -36.12 15.32
N VAL A 237 -9.25 -36.26 14.91
CA VAL A 237 -9.85 -35.53 13.81
C VAL A 237 -10.97 -34.65 14.33
N GLY A 238 -10.87 -33.33 14.11
CA GLY A 238 -11.99 -32.43 14.35
C GLY A 238 -13.09 -32.61 13.29
N PHE A 239 -14.30 -32.22 13.62
CA PHE A 239 -15.43 -32.28 12.70
C PHE A 239 -16.25 -31.01 12.74
N VAL A 240 -16.56 -30.46 11.57
CA VAL A 240 -17.42 -29.32 11.42
C VAL A 240 -18.52 -29.63 10.41
N TYR A 241 -19.76 -29.51 10.84
CA TYR A 241 -20.93 -29.67 9.97
C TYR A 241 -21.55 -28.28 9.69
N LEU A 242 -21.71 -27.94 8.43
CA LEU A 242 -22.37 -26.73 7.99
C LEU A 242 -23.63 -27.08 7.21
N ASP A 243 -24.77 -26.70 7.76
CA ASP A 243 -26.08 -26.89 7.13
C ASP A 243 -26.59 -25.56 6.51
N ILE A 244 -27.49 -25.70 5.57
CA ILE A 244 -28.27 -24.63 4.96
C ILE A 244 -29.75 -24.71 5.34
N GLU A 245 -30.22 -25.90 5.77
CA GLU A 245 -31.58 -26.12 6.19
C GLU A 245 -31.75 -25.83 7.69
N GLN A 246 -32.97 -25.61 8.15
CA GLN A 246 -33.18 -25.26 9.56
C GLN A 246 -33.31 -26.49 10.45
N ASN A 247 -32.69 -26.38 11.62
CA ASN A 247 -32.95 -27.20 12.83
C ASN A 247 -32.48 -28.67 12.84
N ASN A 248 -31.61 -29.12 11.92
CA ASN A 248 -31.12 -30.51 11.94
C ASN A 248 -29.65 -30.64 12.38
N GLU A 249 -28.95 -29.53 12.62
CA GLU A 249 -27.48 -29.55 12.84
C GLU A 249 -27.12 -30.38 14.09
N GLU A 250 -27.83 -30.18 15.20
CA GLU A 250 -27.55 -30.85 16.46
C GLU A 250 -27.85 -32.37 16.36
N HIS A 251 -28.97 -32.71 15.73
CA HIS A 251 -29.35 -34.09 15.53
C HIS A 251 -28.39 -34.87 14.62
N VAL A 252 -27.94 -34.23 13.53
CA VAL A 252 -26.91 -34.81 12.66
C VAL A 252 -25.63 -35.06 13.43
N ILE A 253 -25.17 -34.11 14.23
CA ILE A 253 -23.97 -34.27 15.06
C ILE A 253 -24.14 -35.37 16.09
N GLU A 254 -25.29 -35.46 16.74
CA GLU A 254 -25.56 -36.51 17.70
C GLU A 254 -25.48 -37.89 17.04
N GLN A 255 -26.09 -38.07 15.88
CA GLN A 255 -26.01 -39.29 15.10
C GLN A 255 -24.58 -39.61 14.65
N PHE A 256 -23.82 -38.61 14.24
CA PHE A 256 -22.40 -38.78 13.91
C PHE A 256 -21.60 -39.27 15.12
N ASN A 257 -21.78 -38.66 16.29
CA ASN A 257 -21.09 -39.02 17.52
C ASN A 257 -21.42 -40.47 17.98
N GLN A 258 -22.67 -40.90 17.76
CA GLN A 258 -23.11 -42.27 18.10
C GLN A 258 -22.57 -43.32 17.14
N ASN A 259 -22.44 -43.01 15.87
CA ASN A 259 -22.18 -43.97 14.80
C ASN A 259 -20.74 -44.02 14.31
N ILE A 260 -19.96 -42.98 14.54
CA ILE A 260 -18.55 -42.98 14.18
C ILE A 260 -17.76 -43.15 15.48
N PRO A 261 -17.20 -44.33 15.74
CA PRO A 261 -16.47 -44.62 16.96
C PRO A 261 -15.09 -43.97 16.93
N PHE A 262 -15.08 -42.65 16.83
CA PHE A 262 -13.88 -41.90 17.10
C PHE A 262 -13.82 -41.67 18.61
N SER A 263 -13.14 -42.57 19.32
CA SER A 263 -12.76 -42.34 20.72
C SER A 263 -11.98 -41.04 20.91
N SER A 264 -11.51 -40.45 19.81
CA SER A 264 -10.76 -39.24 19.72
C SER A 264 -11.58 -37.93 19.53
N TRP A 265 -12.88 -38.03 19.19
CA TRP A 265 -13.71 -36.84 18.98
C TRP A 265 -14.04 -36.10 20.29
N GLN A 266 -13.93 -36.77 21.42
CA GLN A 266 -14.13 -36.21 22.76
C GLN A 266 -12.83 -35.84 23.47
N SER A 267 -11.68 -36.06 22.86
CA SER A 267 -10.40 -35.75 23.48
C SER A 267 -10.11 -34.25 23.52
N ALA A 268 -9.14 -33.83 24.35
CA ALA A 268 -8.82 -32.44 24.62
C ALA A 268 -8.44 -31.61 23.38
N ASN A 269 -8.02 -32.27 22.29
CA ASN A 269 -7.58 -31.61 21.05
C ASN A 269 -8.57 -31.74 19.89
N GLY A 270 -9.50 -32.66 19.95
CA GLY A 270 -10.60 -32.81 19.01
C GLY A 270 -11.65 -31.71 19.20
N PHE A 271 -12.34 -31.33 18.15
CA PHE A 271 -13.48 -30.44 18.24
C PHE A 271 -14.58 -30.87 17.29
N VAL A 272 -15.81 -30.73 17.77
CA VAL A 272 -17.02 -30.95 16.98
C VAL A 272 -17.84 -29.68 17.02
N LYS A 273 -18.18 -29.15 15.87
CA LYS A 273 -18.97 -27.93 15.72
C LYS A 273 -20.02 -28.11 14.65
N ALA A 274 -21.17 -27.52 14.89
CA ALA A 274 -22.19 -27.38 13.86
C ALA A 274 -22.56 -25.91 13.67
N GLY A 275 -23.05 -25.60 12.50
CA GLY A 275 -23.56 -24.27 12.24
C GLY A 275 -24.47 -24.23 11.03
N ASN A 276 -25.52 -23.42 11.16
CA ASN A 276 -26.40 -23.11 10.05
C ASN A 276 -25.88 -21.87 9.32
N LEU A 277 -25.54 -22.03 8.05
CA LEU A 277 -25.00 -20.92 7.25
C LEU A 277 -26.00 -19.77 7.11
N ASN A 278 -27.29 -20.05 7.02
CA ASN A 278 -28.32 -19.02 6.95
C ASN A 278 -28.40 -18.20 8.23
N ALA A 279 -28.32 -18.87 9.40
CA ALA A 279 -28.32 -18.22 10.70
C ALA A 279 -27.02 -17.44 10.95
N LEU A 280 -25.86 -18.05 10.66
CA LEU A 280 -24.54 -17.44 10.86
C LEU A 280 -24.34 -16.16 10.04
N PHE A 281 -24.98 -16.05 8.87
CA PHE A 281 -24.84 -14.91 7.96
C PHE A 281 -26.10 -14.06 7.83
N HIS A 282 -27.11 -14.29 8.68
CA HIS A 282 -28.40 -13.56 8.70
C HIS A 282 -29.06 -13.48 7.33
N LEU A 283 -29.09 -14.61 6.62
CA LEU A 283 -29.76 -14.70 5.32
C LEU A 283 -31.26 -14.85 5.55
N HIS A 284 -32.04 -13.88 5.05
CA HIS A 284 -33.49 -13.85 5.15
C HIS A 284 -34.16 -14.03 3.78
N GLY A 285 -35.36 -14.61 3.76
CA GLY A 285 -36.17 -14.74 2.56
C GLY A 285 -35.63 -15.75 1.54
N HIS A 286 -35.75 -15.45 0.26
CA HIS A 286 -35.38 -16.36 -0.86
C HIS A 286 -33.88 -16.64 -0.97
N CYS A 287 -33.01 -15.81 -0.39
CA CYS A 287 -31.59 -16.14 -0.27
C CYS A 287 -31.32 -17.41 0.53
N ARG A 288 -32.29 -17.84 1.35
CA ARG A 288 -32.22 -19.01 2.19
C ARG A 288 -32.29 -20.32 1.40
N ASN A 289 -33.04 -20.37 0.32
CA ASN A 289 -33.26 -21.58 -0.48
C ASN A 289 -32.13 -21.86 -1.49
N GLN A 290 -31.17 -20.96 -1.66
CA GLN A 290 -30.12 -21.08 -2.66
C GLN A 290 -28.78 -21.61 -2.13
N GLY A 291 -28.73 -22.01 -0.86
CA GLY A 291 -27.67 -22.86 -0.29
C GLY A 291 -26.31 -22.18 -0.01
N ALA A 292 -25.38 -23.03 0.42
CA ALA A 292 -23.99 -22.66 0.75
C ALA A 292 -23.28 -21.93 -0.41
N LYS A 293 -23.65 -22.24 -1.65
CA LYS A 293 -23.12 -21.64 -2.89
C LYS A 293 -23.27 -20.13 -2.89
N ASN A 294 -24.43 -19.58 -2.55
CA ASN A 294 -24.67 -18.15 -2.59
C ASN A 294 -23.93 -17.38 -1.52
N VAL A 295 -23.81 -17.96 -0.33
CA VAL A 295 -22.99 -17.37 0.75
C VAL A 295 -21.54 -17.25 0.30
N LEU A 296 -21.03 -18.31 -0.32
CA LEU A 296 -19.67 -18.35 -0.84
C LEU A 296 -19.46 -17.36 -1.99
N MET A 297 -20.42 -17.23 -2.90
CA MET A 297 -20.34 -16.26 -4.00
C MET A 297 -20.42 -14.82 -3.49
N THR A 298 -21.24 -14.56 -2.47
CA THR A 298 -21.27 -13.26 -1.77
C THR A 298 -19.92 -12.93 -1.14
N PHE A 299 -19.29 -13.92 -0.52
CA PHE A 299 -17.94 -13.77 0.01
C PHE A 299 -16.94 -13.41 -1.09
N LEU A 300 -16.98 -14.10 -2.22
CA LEU A 300 -16.11 -13.84 -3.38
C LEU A 300 -16.31 -12.44 -3.96
N PHE A 301 -17.54 -11.94 -4.03
CA PHE A 301 -17.81 -10.56 -4.47
C PHE A 301 -17.29 -9.51 -3.49
N LYS A 302 -17.42 -9.76 -2.19
CA LYS A 302 -16.99 -8.80 -1.13
C LYS A 302 -15.49 -8.77 -0.95
N THR A 303 -14.84 -9.91 -0.82
CA THR A 303 -13.41 -10.00 -0.48
C THR A 303 -12.50 -9.82 -1.70
N ARG A 304 -13.00 -10.15 -2.90
CA ARG A 304 -12.27 -10.06 -4.16
C ARG A 304 -10.87 -10.67 -4.07
N PRO A 305 -10.74 -11.93 -3.64
CA PRO A 305 -9.43 -12.57 -3.53
C PRO A 305 -8.73 -12.58 -4.89
N GLY A 306 -7.41 -12.70 -4.88
CA GLY A 306 -6.63 -12.88 -6.10
C GLY A 306 -6.99 -14.17 -6.81
N SER A 307 -6.71 -14.26 -8.12
CA SER A 307 -6.92 -15.50 -8.88
C SER A 307 -6.16 -16.66 -8.25
N PHE A 308 -6.85 -17.77 -8.03
CA PHE A 308 -6.22 -18.98 -7.55
C PHE A 308 -5.36 -19.59 -8.66
N TYR A 309 -5.96 -19.91 -9.80
CA TYR A 309 -5.22 -20.37 -10.98
C TYR A 309 -4.67 -19.17 -11.76
N ARG A 310 -3.37 -19.23 -12.11
CA ARG A 310 -2.69 -18.20 -12.87
C ARG A 310 -2.76 -18.50 -14.36
N LEU A 311 -3.55 -17.74 -15.08
CA LEU A 311 -3.59 -17.72 -16.54
C LEU A 311 -2.85 -16.48 -17.04
N PRO A 312 -2.03 -16.58 -18.11
CA PRO A 312 -1.34 -15.42 -18.68
C PRO A 312 -2.30 -14.29 -19.04
N TYR A 313 -3.45 -14.65 -19.61
CA TYR A 313 -4.50 -13.72 -19.95
C TYR A 313 -5.06 -12.96 -18.73
N VAL A 314 -5.37 -13.67 -17.64
CA VAL A 314 -5.86 -13.05 -16.39
C VAL A 314 -4.79 -12.15 -15.76
N GLU A 315 -3.53 -12.55 -15.81
CA GLU A 315 -2.43 -11.74 -15.30
C GLU A 315 -2.22 -10.46 -16.12
N SER A 316 -2.35 -10.52 -17.44
CA SER A 316 -2.26 -9.34 -18.31
C SER A 316 -3.38 -8.35 -18.03
N ILE A 317 -4.62 -8.81 -17.90
CA ILE A 317 -5.76 -7.98 -17.51
C ILE A 317 -5.54 -7.36 -16.12
N ARG A 318 -5.10 -8.14 -15.15
CA ARG A 318 -4.82 -7.64 -13.79
C ARG A 318 -3.75 -6.55 -13.79
N ARG A 319 -2.66 -6.73 -14.53
CA ARG A 319 -1.61 -5.69 -14.70
C ARG A 319 -2.21 -4.43 -15.32
N PHE A 320 -3.00 -4.57 -16.37
CA PHE A 320 -3.67 -3.45 -17.01
C PHE A 320 -4.61 -2.70 -16.06
N LEU A 321 -5.42 -3.42 -15.26
CA LEU A 321 -6.32 -2.81 -14.28
C LEU A 321 -5.55 -2.10 -13.15
N LEU A 322 -4.40 -2.65 -12.73
CA LEU A 322 -3.52 -2.00 -11.74
C LEU A 322 -2.88 -0.73 -12.32
N LEU A 323 -2.37 -0.79 -13.56
CA LEU A 323 -1.84 0.38 -14.26
C LEU A 323 -2.89 1.48 -14.40
N ARG A 324 -4.11 1.13 -14.80
CA ARG A 324 -5.24 2.08 -14.91
C ARG A 324 -5.55 2.74 -13.57
N LYS A 325 -5.58 1.97 -12.46
CA LYS A 325 -5.76 2.52 -11.11
C LYS A 325 -4.60 3.43 -10.70
N GLY A 326 -3.36 3.03 -11.01
CA GLY A 326 -2.17 3.86 -10.79
C GLY A 326 -2.24 5.17 -11.56
N MET A 327 -2.63 5.16 -12.83
CA MET A 327 -2.86 6.37 -13.62
C MET A 327 -3.90 7.29 -12.99
N HIS A 328 -5.05 6.75 -12.54
CA HIS A 328 -6.04 7.57 -11.83
C HIS A 328 -5.48 8.20 -10.56
N ALA A 329 -4.68 7.47 -9.78
CA ALA A 329 -4.02 8.02 -8.60
C ALA A 329 -3.06 9.16 -8.96
N VAL A 330 -2.26 9.00 -10.02
CA VAL A 330 -1.37 10.06 -10.53
C VAL A 330 -2.16 11.28 -11.00
N TRP A 331 -3.28 11.10 -11.71
CA TRP A 331 -4.15 12.18 -12.12
C TRP A 331 -4.76 12.95 -10.93
N ILE A 332 -5.22 12.22 -9.90
CA ILE A 332 -5.75 12.83 -8.67
C ILE A 332 -4.64 13.64 -7.96
N LEU A 333 -3.44 13.06 -7.85
CA LEU A 333 -2.30 13.72 -7.21
C LEU A 333 -1.87 14.97 -8.02
N GLY A 334 -1.85 14.88 -9.34
CA GLY A 334 -1.61 16.01 -10.23
C GLY A 334 -2.65 17.12 -10.10
N ALA A 335 -3.93 16.73 -10.00
CA ALA A 335 -5.02 17.70 -9.79
C ALA A 335 -4.92 18.39 -8.42
N LEU A 336 -4.58 17.66 -7.36
CA LEU A 336 -4.36 18.23 -6.03
C LEU A 336 -3.17 19.19 -6.02
N LEU A 337 -2.06 18.80 -6.66
CA LEU A 337 -0.87 19.64 -6.76
C LEU A 337 -1.15 20.91 -7.57
N GLY A 338 -1.85 20.78 -8.70
CA GLY A 338 -2.31 21.90 -9.52
C GLY A 338 -3.24 22.84 -8.74
N SER A 339 -4.20 22.29 -7.99
CA SER A 339 -5.09 23.07 -7.13
C SER A 339 -4.31 23.82 -6.05
N TYR A 340 -3.32 23.18 -5.44
CA TYR A 340 -2.46 23.81 -4.43
C TYR A 340 -1.68 24.99 -5.02
N ILE A 341 -1.08 24.83 -6.22
CA ILE A 341 -0.36 25.92 -6.90
C ILE A 341 -1.30 27.07 -7.24
N LEU A 342 -2.51 26.76 -7.75
CA LEU A 342 -3.50 27.79 -8.06
C LEU A 342 -3.96 28.56 -6.82
N ILE A 343 -4.14 27.87 -5.70
CA ILE A 343 -4.48 28.53 -4.42
C ILE A 343 -3.33 29.43 -3.96
N GLN A 344 -2.09 28.96 -4.03
CA GLN A 344 -0.91 29.79 -3.71
C GLN A 344 -0.84 31.05 -4.59
N GLN A 345 -0.97 30.88 -5.91
CA GLN A 345 -1.00 32.02 -6.82
C GLN A 345 -2.15 32.99 -6.53
N GLY A 346 -3.32 32.43 -6.17
CA GLY A 346 -4.47 33.23 -5.75
C GLY A 346 -4.20 34.07 -4.50
N VAL A 347 -3.57 33.47 -3.49
CA VAL A 347 -3.18 34.14 -2.24
C VAL A 347 -2.11 35.22 -2.52
N ASP A 348 -1.10 34.89 -3.33
CA ASP A 348 -0.05 35.84 -3.70
C ASP A 348 -0.61 37.02 -4.48
N ASN A 349 -1.50 36.78 -5.43
CA ASN A 349 -2.19 37.86 -6.17
C ASN A 349 -3.06 38.71 -5.26
N TYR A 350 -3.76 38.11 -4.29
CA TYR A 350 -4.54 38.87 -3.32
C TYR A 350 -3.65 39.76 -2.45
N LEU A 351 -2.56 39.23 -1.91
CA LEU A 351 -1.58 39.98 -1.12
C LEU A 351 -0.92 41.12 -1.93
N LEU A 352 -0.60 40.84 -3.21
CA LEU A 352 -0.08 41.83 -4.11
C LEU A 352 -1.08 42.96 -4.40
N SER A 353 -2.35 42.63 -4.55
CA SER A 353 -3.41 43.63 -4.77
C SER A 353 -3.61 44.52 -3.54
N GLU A 354 -3.55 43.95 -2.34
CA GLU A 354 -3.63 44.68 -1.08
C GLU A 354 -2.42 45.62 -0.90
N LYS A 355 -1.20 45.14 -1.17
CA LYS A 355 0.01 45.93 -1.17
C LYS A 355 -0.05 47.07 -2.19
N LYS A 356 -0.59 46.81 -3.37
CA LYS A 356 -0.75 47.84 -4.42
C LYS A 356 -1.71 48.92 -3.95
N GLN A 357 -2.84 48.58 -3.38
CA GLN A 357 -3.78 49.58 -2.84
C GLN A 357 -3.14 50.41 -1.72
N TRP A 358 -2.35 49.78 -0.85
CA TRP A 358 -1.63 50.48 0.20
C TRP A 358 -0.57 51.43 -0.35
N ILE A 359 0.20 51.03 -1.36
CA ILE A 359 1.19 51.89 -2.06
C ILE A 359 0.50 53.04 -2.79
N ASP A 360 -0.63 52.79 -3.46
CA ASP A 360 -1.41 53.82 -4.14
C ASP A 360 -1.95 54.85 -3.13
N PHE A 361 -2.43 54.39 -1.96
CA PHE A 361 -2.85 55.25 -0.87
C PHE A 361 -1.68 56.12 -0.33
N GLN A 362 -0.51 55.52 -0.07
CA GLN A 362 0.68 56.30 0.34
C GLN A 362 1.12 57.31 -0.72
N SER A 363 1.08 56.90 -1.99
CA SER A 363 1.47 57.81 -3.09
C SER A 363 0.53 59.02 -3.19
N GLN A 364 -0.79 58.82 -2.94
CA GLN A 364 -1.76 59.91 -2.87
C GLN A 364 -1.48 60.83 -1.68
N GLN A 365 -1.18 60.30 -0.50
CA GLN A 365 -0.82 61.08 0.67
C GLN A 365 0.44 61.93 0.42
N LEU A 366 1.48 61.31 -0.14
CA LEU A 366 2.71 62.00 -0.49
C LEU A 366 2.50 63.11 -1.56
N GLN A 367 1.59 62.88 -2.51
CA GLN A 367 1.22 63.92 -3.49
C GLN A 367 0.47 65.09 -2.84
N LEU A 368 -0.43 64.80 -1.91
CA LEU A 368 -1.13 65.83 -1.13
C LEU A 368 -0.17 66.64 -0.27
N GLU A 369 0.76 65.97 0.42
CA GLU A 369 1.77 66.62 1.23
C GLU A 369 2.74 67.46 0.36
N LYS A 370 3.14 66.94 -0.82
CA LYS A 370 3.92 67.69 -1.79
C LYS A 370 3.19 68.90 -2.30
N THR A 371 1.91 68.84 -2.62
CA THR A 371 1.10 69.98 -3.03
C THR A 371 0.92 71.03 -1.91
N GLN A 372 0.74 70.56 -0.67
CA GLN A 372 0.71 71.48 0.49
C GLN A 372 2.04 72.14 0.75
N LEU A 373 3.14 71.40 0.64
CA LEU A 373 4.50 71.98 0.73
C LEU A 373 4.79 72.96 -0.42
N GLN A 374 4.40 72.63 -1.64
CA GLN A 374 4.54 73.58 -2.78
C GLN A 374 3.77 74.87 -2.57
N HIS A 375 2.54 74.79 -2.07
CA HIS A 375 1.75 75.98 -1.70
C HIS A 375 2.34 76.79 -0.54
N SER A 376 3.07 76.14 0.36
CA SER A 376 3.76 76.81 1.47
C SER A 376 5.10 77.44 1.05
N ILE A 377 5.74 76.86 -0.01
CA ILE A 377 7.01 77.33 -0.53
C ILE A 377 6.87 78.58 -1.44
N ASP A 378 5.76 78.74 -2.16
CA ASP A 378 5.47 79.91 -3.02
C ASP A 378 5.41 81.22 -2.26
N LEU A 379 5.52 81.21 -0.94
CA LEU A 379 5.43 82.41 -0.10
C LEU A 379 6.72 82.87 0.55
N LYS A 380 7.84 82.15 0.51
CA LYS A 380 9.01 82.59 1.34
C LYS A 380 10.45 82.19 0.98
N TYR A 381 10.76 81.52 -0.09
CA TYR A 381 12.15 81.06 -0.29
C TYR A 381 12.80 81.46 -1.59
N ASN A 382 14.07 81.94 -1.48
CA ASN A 382 14.93 82.34 -2.56
C ASN A 382 15.40 81.12 -3.39
N ALA A 383 15.57 81.22 -4.69
CA ALA A 383 15.87 80.12 -5.61
C ALA A 383 17.19 79.38 -5.28
N GLU A 384 18.09 79.98 -4.51
CA GLU A 384 19.33 79.31 -4.05
C GLU A 384 19.15 78.36 -2.93
N ASP A 385 18.18 78.61 -2.01
CA ASP A 385 17.86 77.71 -0.90
C ASP A 385 17.17 76.46 -1.41
N ILE A 386 16.32 76.54 -2.42
CA ILE A 386 15.65 75.39 -3.07
C ILE A 386 16.68 74.48 -3.74
N LYS A 387 17.70 75.03 -4.39
CA LYS A 387 18.75 74.26 -5.05
C LYS A 387 19.64 73.51 -4.05
N ALA A 388 19.87 74.05 -2.87
CA ALA A 388 20.60 73.40 -1.79
C ALA A 388 19.81 72.24 -1.17
N ILE A 389 18.47 72.38 -0.99
CA ILE A 389 17.60 71.38 -0.47
C ILE A 389 17.46 70.22 -1.48
N VAL A 390 17.34 70.45 -2.77
CA VAL A 390 17.29 69.45 -3.83
C VAL A 390 18.60 68.64 -3.88
N ALA A 391 19.74 69.30 -3.85
CA ALA A 391 21.05 68.66 -3.85
C ALA A 391 21.27 67.80 -2.59
N PHE A 392 20.73 68.23 -1.43
CA PHE A 392 20.76 67.43 -0.20
C PHE A 392 19.84 66.23 -0.29
N SER A 393 18.62 66.35 -0.83
CA SER A 393 17.71 65.25 -1.00
C SER A 393 18.21 64.18 -1.99
N GLU A 394 18.83 64.59 -3.09
CA GLU A 394 19.49 63.73 -4.07
C GLU A 394 20.69 63.00 -3.45
N SER A 395 21.46 63.61 -2.60
CA SER A 395 22.60 63.01 -1.91
C SER A 395 22.11 61.94 -0.88
N VAL A 396 20.98 62.16 -0.23
CA VAL A 396 20.36 61.19 0.72
C VAL A 396 19.78 60.00 -0.02
N VAL A 397 19.17 60.21 -1.18
CA VAL A 397 18.61 59.12 -1.99
C VAL A 397 19.71 58.29 -2.67
N GLN A 398 20.79 58.91 -3.13
CA GLN A 398 21.93 58.20 -3.74
C GLN A 398 22.83 57.48 -2.73
N ASN A 399 22.85 57.89 -1.48
CA ASN A 399 23.58 57.24 -0.40
C ASN A 399 22.73 56.21 0.39
N SER A 400 21.64 55.69 -0.17
CA SER A 400 20.89 54.64 0.50
C SER A 400 21.74 53.38 0.61
N SER A 401 22.08 53.02 1.83
CA SER A 401 22.88 51.84 2.22
C SER A 401 22.35 50.47 1.75
N VAL A 402 21.25 50.48 1.02
CA VAL A 402 20.57 49.29 0.51
C VAL A 402 21.43 48.55 -0.53
N SER A 403 22.09 49.26 -1.45
CA SER A 403 22.93 48.63 -2.48
C SER A 403 24.19 47.97 -1.90
N LEU A 404 24.69 48.47 -0.80
CA LEU A 404 25.87 47.95 -0.11
C LEU A 404 25.52 46.64 0.62
N ILE A 405 24.35 46.59 1.24
CA ILE A 405 23.84 45.40 1.92
C ILE A 405 23.54 44.30 0.90
N GLU A 406 22.90 44.64 -0.22
CA GLU A 406 22.50 43.67 -1.25
C GLU A 406 23.71 42.95 -1.88
N ARG A 407 24.77 43.69 -2.23
CA ARG A 407 26.02 43.10 -2.76
C ARG A 407 26.72 42.19 -1.75
N ASN A 408 26.67 42.52 -0.47
CA ASN A 408 27.31 41.72 0.58
C ASN A 408 26.48 40.49 0.96
N LEU A 409 25.16 40.55 0.82
CA LEU A 409 24.30 39.37 0.97
C LEU A 409 24.50 38.34 -0.16
N VAL A 410 24.71 38.81 -1.40
CA VAL A 410 25.03 37.91 -2.52
C VAL A 410 26.38 37.22 -2.28
N PHE A 411 27.39 37.95 -1.83
CA PHE A 411 28.68 37.37 -1.46
C PHE A 411 28.57 36.31 -0.36
N LEU A 412 27.84 36.62 0.71
CA LEU A 412 27.63 35.71 1.81
C LEU A 412 26.89 34.43 1.34
N SER A 413 25.90 34.59 0.49
CA SER A 413 25.15 33.49 -0.11
C SER A 413 26.05 32.55 -0.92
N GLN A 414 27.01 33.05 -1.65
CA GLN A 414 27.98 32.25 -2.42
C GLN A 414 28.88 31.43 -1.49
N ILE A 415 29.37 32.00 -0.39
CA ILE A 415 30.21 31.30 0.56
C ILE A 415 29.40 30.20 1.31
N LEU A 416 28.16 30.48 1.70
CA LEU A 416 27.30 29.50 2.34
C LEU A 416 26.95 28.35 1.37
N GLN A 417 26.79 28.64 0.09
CA GLN A 417 26.52 27.60 -0.92
C GLN A 417 27.71 26.65 -1.12
N GLN A 418 28.94 27.15 -0.96
CA GLN A 418 30.15 26.31 -1.01
C GLN A 418 30.34 25.45 0.23
N ASN A 419 29.72 25.83 1.34
CA ASN A 419 29.82 25.13 2.63
C ASN A 419 28.46 24.55 3.03
N SER A 420 28.01 23.52 2.33
CA SER A 420 26.68 22.93 2.47
C SER A 420 26.36 22.33 3.85
N HIS A 421 27.36 22.12 4.69
CA HIS A 421 27.20 21.62 6.06
C HIS A 421 26.93 22.72 7.09
N ILE A 422 26.98 23.99 6.67
CA ILE A 422 26.74 25.18 7.50
C ILE A 422 25.32 25.68 7.28
N LEU A 423 24.50 25.65 8.30
CA LEU A 423 23.14 26.17 8.29
C LEU A 423 23.06 27.45 9.08
N MET A 424 22.82 28.58 8.41
CA MET A 424 22.65 29.88 9.04
C MET A 424 21.27 29.98 9.68
N THR A 425 21.22 30.39 10.95
CA THR A 425 19.96 30.63 11.70
C THR A 425 19.70 32.09 11.94
N GLU A 426 20.74 32.89 12.13
CA GLU A 426 20.60 34.33 12.39
C GLU A 426 21.73 35.11 11.74
N LEU A 427 21.36 36.25 11.13
CA LEU A 427 22.30 37.20 10.53
C LEU A 427 22.01 38.57 11.11
N LYS A 428 22.99 39.16 11.78
CA LYS A 428 22.94 40.55 12.27
C LYS A 428 24.03 41.38 11.59
N TRP A 429 23.70 42.56 11.18
CA TRP A 429 24.68 43.51 10.61
C TRP A 429 24.57 44.86 11.27
N LYS A 430 25.72 45.57 11.30
CA LYS A 430 25.83 46.91 11.80
C LYS A 430 26.75 47.69 10.88
N VAL A 431 26.23 48.75 10.29
CA VAL A 431 27.02 49.70 9.51
C VAL A 431 27.63 50.74 10.44
N THR A 432 28.94 50.88 10.45
CA THR A 432 29.64 51.92 11.19
C THR A 432 30.23 52.88 10.19
N GLN A 433 29.70 54.10 10.15
CA GLN A 433 30.24 55.18 9.33
C GLN A 433 31.38 55.86 10.09
N GLN A 434 32.60 55.70 9.63
CA GLN A 434 33.74 56.44 10.09
C GLN A 434 34.22 57.36 8.94
N PHE A 435 34.73 58.53 9.22
CA PHE A 435 34.93 59.70 8.33
C PHE A 435 35.55 59.43 6.93
N ASP A 436 36.09 58.24 6.65
CA ASP A 436 36.66 57.88 5.33
C ASP A 436 36.37 56.47 4.82
N ASP A 437 35.93 55.53 5.68
CA ASP A 437 35.62 54.13 5.31
C ASP A 437 34.34 53.63 5.98
N ASP A 438 33.32 53.30 5.17
CA ASP A 438 32.14 52.58 5.66
C ASP A 438 32.48 51.13 5.93
N THR A 439 32.51 50.74 7.18
CA THR A 439 32.74 49.34 7.56
C THR A 439 31.42 48.65 7.93
N LEU A 440 31.20 47.47 7.38
CA LEU A 440 30.04 46.64 7.66
C LEU A 440 30.46 45.46 8.59
N SER A 441 30.04 45.51 9.82
CA SER A 441 30.23 44.40 10.75
C SER A 441 29.05 43.44 10.64
N ILE A 442 29.33 42.16 10.34
CA ILE A 442 28.35 41.11 10.21
C ILE A 442 28.60 40.08 11.31
N SER A 443 27.54 39.71 12.02
CA SER A 443 27.53 38.58 12.96
C SER A 443 26.60 37.50 12.43
N LEU A 444 27.13 36.32 12.18
CA LEU A 444 26.44 35.18 11.66
C LEU A 444 26.41 34.07 12.73
N SER A 445 25.24 33.59 13.05
CA SER A 445 25.05 32.44 13.92
C SER A 445 24.34 31.30 13.18
N GLY A 446 24.70 30.09 13.47
CA GLY A 446 24.17 28.93 12.77
C GLY A 446 24.45 27.61 13.46
N HIS A 447 24.18 26.54 12.73
CA HIS A 447 24.43 25.18 13.14
C HIS A 447 25.19 24.42 12.07
N ILE A 448 26.03 23.48 12.51
CA ILE A 448 26.73 22.52 11.63
C ILE A 448 25.95 21.22 11.62
N PHE A 449 25.63 20.73 10.43
CA PHE A 449 24.84 19.51 10.20
C PHE A 449 25.40 18.74 8.99
N PRO A 450 25.39 17.38 8.99
CA PRO A 450 24.97 16.48 10.06
C PRO A 450 26.03 16.28 11.16
N PHE A 451 25.59 15.97 12.37
CA PHE A 451 26.48 15.64 13.50
C PHE A 451 26.34 14.17 13.86
N ASP A 452 27.45 13.44 13.80
CA ASP A 452 27.54 11.99 14.02
C ASP A 452 28.21 11.60 15.35
N ASN A 453 28.18 12.49 16.34
CA ASN A 453 28.87 12.36 17.62
C ASN A 453 30.42 12.39 17.54
N THR A 454 30.99 12.69 16.37
CA THR A 454 32.42 12.94 16.22
C THR A 454 32.67 14.42 15.93
N TYR A 455 33.53 15.07 16.69
CA TYR A 455 33.82 16.51 16.54
C TYR A 455 34.86 16.82 15.46
N THR A 456 35.56 15.82 14.93
CA THR A 456 36.66 16.02 13.96
C THR A 456 36.16 16.60 12.65
N LEU A 457 35.13 16.04 12.05
CA LEU A 457 34.55 16.51 10.79
C LEU A 457 33.86 17.89 10.93
N PRO A 458 32.96 18.10 11.91
CA PRO A 458 32.37 19.43 12.14
C PRO A 458 33.39 20.53 12.41
N MET A 459 34.45 20.23 13.14
CA MET A 459 35.53 21.19 13.38
C MET A 459 36.30 21.50 12.11
N GLN A 460 36.54 20.52 11.25
CA GLN A 460 37.17 20.71 9.94
C GLN A 460 36.27 21.57 9.04
N TRP A 461 34.99 21.31 8.96
CA TRP A 461 34.03 22.12 8.17
C TRP A 461 33.96 23.56 8.68
N MET A 462 34.08 23.76 10.00
CA MET A 462 34.14 25.09 10.58
C MET A 462 35.45 25.83 10.22
N ASP A 463 36.57 25.12 10.32
CA ASP A 463 37.88 25.66 9.94
C ASP A 463 37.93 26.01 8.42
N ASP A 464 37.37 25.16 7.57
CA ASP A 464 37.22 25.38 6.13
C ASP A 464 36.33 26.60 5.85
N PHE A 465 35.21 26.73 6.55
CA PHE A 465 34.31 27.87 6.41
C PHE A 465 34.98 29.19 6.83
N VAL A 466 35.69 29.22 7.95
CA VAL A 466 36.43 30.38 8.42
C VAL A 466 37.56 30.73 7.44
N SER A 467 38.26 29.70 6.92
CA SER A 467 39.29 29.88 5.90
C SER A 467 38.74 30.49 4.61
N ASN A 468 37.62 29.94 4.11
CA ASN A 468 36.94 30.45 2.91
C ASN A 468 36.46 31.90 3.08
N LEU A 469 36.08 32.30 4.30
CA LEU A 469 35.78 33.69 4.62
C LEU A 469 37.06 34.55 4.66
N ALA A 470 38.15 34.04 5.27
CA ALA A 470 39.42 34.76 5.43
C ALA A 470 40.15 34.97 4.10
N ASP A 471 40.04 34.00 3.17
CA ASP A 471 40.68 34.08 1.85
C ASP A 471 40.00 35.12 0.92
N SER A 472 38.86 35.65 1.34
CA SER A 472 38.19 36.68 0.56
C SER A 472 38.83 38.05 0.77
N PRO A 473 39.22 38.75 -0.31
CA PRO A 473 39.83 40.09 -0.24
C PRO A 473 38.90 41.17 0.33
N ARG A 474 37.63 40.86 0.52
CA ARG A 474 36.62 41.79 1.08
C ARG A 474 36.52 41.72 2.60
N VAL A 475 37.06 40.67 3.24
CA VAL A 475 36.99 40.46 4.68
C VAL A 475 38.24 41.05 5.34
N GLN A 476 38.04 42.05 6.18
CA GLN A 476 39.16 42.75 6.88
C GLN A 476 39.58 42.01 8.15
N SER A 477 38.63 41.46 8.88
CA SER A 477 38.89 40.71 10.10
C SER A 477 37.78 39.72 10.38
N ILE A 478 38.14 38.59 11.00
CA ILE A 478 37.20 37.54 11.42
C ILE A 478 37.45 37.23 12.89
N GLU A 479 36.40 37.15 13.65
CA GLU A 479 36.39 36.75 15.05
C GLU A 479 35.43 35.59 15.23
N LEU A 480 35.91 34.46 15.68
CA LEU A 480 35.09 33.32 16.03
C LEU A 480 34.53 33.50 17.45
N VAL A 481 33.26 33.87 17.54
CA VAL A 481 32.59 34.23 18.81
C VAL A 481 32.19 32.99 19.58
N GLN A 482 31.76 31.96 18.86
CA GLN A 482 31.39 30.68 19.46
C GLN A 482 31.84 29.52 18.56
N GLU A 483 32.67 28.63 19.12
CA GLU A 483 33.11 27.42 18.45
C GLU A 483 32.16 26.25 18.83
N PRO A 484 31.99 25.25 17.94
CA PRO A 484 31.26 24.03 18.26
C PRO A 484 31.84 23.24 19.43
N LEU A 485 33.15 23.36 19.64
CA LEU A 485 33.90 22.78 20.76
C LEU A 485 34.92 23.81 21.26
N ASP A 486 34.93 24.09 22.56
CA ASP A 486 35.91 25.00 23.18
C ASP A 486 37.30 24.33 23.18
N ARG A 487 38.25 24.86 22.38
CA ARG A 487 39.63 24.37 22.23
C ARG A 487 40.56 24.81 23.38
N ARG A 488 40.07 25.56 24.37
CA ARG A 488 40.91 26.08 25.46
C ARG A 488 41.26 24.95 26.43
N THR A 489 42.54 24.77 26.65
CA THR A 489 43.12 23.64 27.42
C THR A 489 42.78 23.58 28.93
N GLN A 490 41.91 24.47 29.43
CA GLN A 490 41.57 24.57 30.86
C GLN A 490 40.20 24.06 31.28
N LYS A 491 39.38 23.56 30.37
CA LYS A 491 38.10 22.93 30.71
C LYS A 491 38.13 21.42 30.42
N SER A 492 37.98 20.62 31.48
CA SER A 492 37.69 19.20 31.34
C SER A 492 36.36 19.04 30.62
N LEU A 493 36.31 18.18 29.59
CA LEU A 493 35.10 17.72 28.97
C LEU A 493 34.29 16.94 30.01
N GLU A 494 33.33 17.57 30.67
CA GLU A 494 32.26 16.86 31.36
C GLU A 494 31.36 16.24 30.32
N VAL A 495 31.58 14.96 30.03
CA VAL A 495 30.67 14.13 29.29
C VAL A 495 29.51 13.80 30.21
N ASP A 496 28.51 14.68 30.25
CA ASP A 496 27.19 14.32 30.78
C ASP A 496 26.67 13.15 29.98
N GLY A 497 26.52 11.97 30.63
CA GLY A 497 26.11 10.69 30.02
C GLY A 497 24.69 10.61 29.51
N LYS A 498 24.15 11.71 28.95
CA LYS A 498 22.93 11.71 28.14
C LYS A 498 23.32 11.47 26.70
N SER A 499 22.91 10.33 26.17
CA SER A 499 22.99 10.03 24.76
C SER A 499 22.40 11.17 23.94
N ILE A 500 23.27 11.93 23.29
CA ILE A 500 22.90 13.00 22.37
C ILE A 500 22.20 12.31 21.19
N SER A 501 20.97 12.67 20.91
CA SER A 501 20.23 12.12 19.76
C SER A 501 20.96 12.49 18.46
N LYS A 502 20.97 11.58 17.49
CA LYS A 502 21.66 11.70 16.21
C LYS A 502 21.31 12.94 15.34
N ASP A 503 20.36 13.79 15.78
CA ASP A 503 19.86 14.95 15.09
C ASP A 503 20.21 16.30 15.76
N GLN A 504 21.14 16.32 16.71
CA GLN A 504 21.56 17.58 17.33
C GLN A 504 22.61 18.28 16.45
N ALA A 505 22.23 19.44 15.93
CA ALA A 505 23.12 20.32 15.20
C ALA A 505 24.01 21.11 16.15
N LEU A 506 25.30 21.26 15.84
CA LEU A 506 26.26 21.99 16.67
C LEU A 506 26.18 23.49 16.43
N PRO A 507 25.95 24.33 17.45
CA PRO A 507 25.87 25.78 17.30
C PRO A 507 27.24 26.41 17.10
N PHE A 508 27.31 27.46 16.28
CA PHE A 508 28.48 28.31 16.10
C PHE A 508 28.06 29.75 15.90
N ALA A 509 29.01 30.68 16.15
CA ALA A 509 28.83 32.09 15.85
C ALA A 509 30.15 32.71 15.40
N VAL A 510 30.11 33.43 14.27
CA VAL A 510 31.24 34.13 13.66
C VAL A 510 30.89 35.61 13.45
N ARG A 511 31.83 36.49 13.77
CA ARG A 511 31.72 37.90 13.47
C ARG A 511 32.85 38.28 12.48
N PHE A 512 32.53 39.02 11.45
CA PHE A 512 33.51 39.50 10.49
C PHE A 512 33.18 40.91 10.02
N ILE A 513 34.21 41.64 9.60
CA ILE A 513 34.11 42.99 9.13
C ILE A 513 34.41 43.01 7.65
N LEU A 514 33.51 43.59 6.87
CA LEU A 514 33.66 43.80 5.43
C LEU A 514 34.07 45.25 5.15
N GLN A 515 35.03 45.40 4.23
CA GLN A 515 35.45 46.69 3.74
C GLN A 515 34.60 47.09 2.53
N SER A 516 34.18 48.36 2.47
CA SER A 516 33.41 48.87 1.34
C SER A 516 34.34 49.16 0.17
N ASP A 517 34.23 48.42 -0.93
CA ASP A 517 34.91 48.71 -2.19
C ASP A 517 34.35 49.99 -2.82
N ARG A 518 35.03 51.09 -2.60
CA ARG A 518 34.80 52.37 -3.33
C ARG A 518 35.44 52.38 -4.73
N THR A 519 35.86 51.28 -5.30
CA THR A 519 36.40 51.24 -6.66
C THR A 519 35.28 51.14 -7.70
N GLY A 520 34.64 52.26 -8.04
CA GLY A 520 33.62 52.26 -9.11
C GLY A 520 32.96 53.55 -9.51
N SER A 521 33.55 54.72 -9.16
CA SER A 521 33.00 55.98 -9.70
C SER A 521 34.07 57.04 -10.04
N ALA A 522 35.04 56.62 -10.83
CA ALA A 522 35.93 57.58 -11.45
C ALA A 522 36.11 57.20 -12.92
N SER A 523 35.22 57.63 -13.80
CA SER A 523 35.47 57.88 -15.20
C SER A 523 34.16 57.96 -16.00
N SER A 524 33.57 59.14 -16.05
CA SER A 524 32.95 59.67 -17.29
C SER A 524 32.81 61.20 -17.19
N LYS A 525 33.94 61.84 -17.23
CA LYS A 525 33.98 63.24 -17.72
C LYS A 525 34.48 63.15 -19.15
N GLY A 526 33.71 63.66 -20.07
CA GLY A 526 34.23 64.04 -21.40
C GLY A 526 33.36 63.58 -22.55
N GLY A 527 32.72 64.46 -23.25
CA GLY A 527 32.16 64.24 -24.56
C GLY A 527 30.91 65.04 -24.85
N SER A 528 31.11 66.29 -25.13
CA SER A 528 30.21 67.22 -25.83
C SER A 528 29.68 66.63 -27.13
N GLY A 529 28.42 66.85 -27.45
CA GLY A 529 27.80 66.66 -28.75
C GLY A 529 26.31 66.91 -28.62
#